data_ae97c13e19229a98b7bf780e1b4a965f
#
_entry.id   ae97c13e19229a98b7bf780e1b4a965f
#
_cell.length_a   1.000
_cell.length_b   1.000
_cell.length_c   1.000
_cell.angle_alpha   90.00
_cell.angle_beta   90.00
_cell.angle_gamma   90.00
#
_symmetry.space_group_name_H-M   'P 1'
#
loop_
_entity.id
_entity.type
_entity.pdbx_description
1 polymer ?
#
loop_
_entity_poly.entity_id
_entity_poly.type
_entity_poly.pdbx_seq_one_letter_code
_entity_poly.pdbx_strand_id
1 'polypeptide(L)'
;MNRPDLIRFLALPLLAATAIPAVAQPPAVTPTQSAPPAGQVVLPPPMAVMPPPVPLPALSQAQDDWANEWLKSGMAEGLMARSKPTAPMHGQQLLNALLDRGRALSTGRVDTADFLEVWALRPAAFDPRPSLAKAIAEDRLPQWAASLTPPYSGYDGLRKGLATYEKIRDTGGWPSLSAGASADVVRARLALEDKSVTGTEPLTAALQRAQRRYGLNPTGLLDARTLTTLNVSVDDRIAAIMANMERWRWMPRELPVNRVQVNIAAAVLTVFQGDEPVTSMRAVTGSPTNQTPMLSSNIHSIVVNPPWNVPMSIARKELFP
;
A
#
# COMPACT_ATOMS: atom_id res chain seq x y z
N MET A 1 -20.57 -27.90 2.82
CA MET A 1 -19.64 -27.23 3.75
C MET A 1 -19.29 -25.89 3.11
N ASN A 2 -19.95 -24.83 3.57
CA ASN A 2 -19.79 -23.48 3.05
C ASN A 2 -18.49 -22.86 3.57
N ARG A 3 -17.60 -22.47 2.67
CA ARG A 3 -16.44 -21.62 3.00
C ARG A 3 -16.93 -20.18 3.07
N PRO A 4 -16.70 -19.45 4.16
CA PRO A 4 -17.01 -18.02 4.20
C PRO A 4 -15.96 -17.24 3.39
N ASP A 5 -16.43 -16.38 2.49
CA ASP A 5 -15.66 -15.42 1.73
C ASP A 5 -14.91 -14.47 2.68
N LEU A 6 -13.62 -14.70 2.83
CA LEU A 6 -12.72 -13.85 3.62
C LEU A 6 -12.08 -12.78 2.74
N ILE A 7 -12.90 -11.94 2.10
CA ILE A 7 -12.40 -10.68 1.54
C ILE A 7 -12.34 -9.67 2.69
N ARG A 8 -11.27 -9.74 3.48
CA ARG A 8 -10.95 -8.71 4.46
C ARG A 8 -10.27 -7.55 3.75
N PHE A 9 -11.03 -6.53 3.40
CA PHE A 9 -10.49 -5.22 3.07
C PHE A 9 -9.61 -4.73 4.20
N LEU A 10 -8.36 -4.36 3.88
CA LEU A 10 -7.46 -3.65 4.78
C LEU A 10 -8.04 -2.26 5.05
N ALA A 11 -8.85 -2.15 6.09
CA ALA A 11 -9.32 -0.86 6.59
C ALA A 11 -8.19 -0.17 7.33
N LEU A 12 -7.83 1.05 6.91
CA LEU A 12 -7.03 1.96 7.72
C LEU A 12 -7.90 2.53 8.85
N PRO A 13 -7.55 2.35 10.11
CA PRO A 13 -8.10 3.19 11.15
C PRO A 13 -7.34 4.51 11.21
N LEU A 14 -8.07 5.61 11.10
CA LEU A 14 -7.60 6.93 11.48
C LEU A 14 -7.42 6.99 13.01
N LEU A 15 -6.29 7.52 13.44
CA LEU A 15 -5.77 7.61 14.79
C LEU A 15 -6.79 7.97 15.89
N ALA A 16 -6.68 7.24 17.00
CA ALA A 16 -6.85 7.83 18.33
C ALA A 16 -5.58 7.49 19.13
N ALA A 17 -4.85 8.52 19.50
CA ALA A 17 -3.63 8.42 20.28
C ALA A 17 -3.97 8.15 21.76
N THR A 18 -3.47 7.03 22.31
CA THR A 18 -3.18 6.93 23.72
C THR A 18 -1.69 6.66 23.85
N ALA A 19 -0.98 7.52 24.53
CA ALA A 19 0.45 7.50 24.74
C ALA A 19 0.88 6.25 25.52
N ILE A 20 1.82 5.49 24.97
CA ILE A 20 2.60 4.48 25.70
C ILE A 20 4.08 4.87 25.53
N PRO A 21 4.90 4.83 26.60
CA PRO A 21 6.25 5.39 26.58
C PRO A 21 7.23 4.62 25.70
N ALA A 22 8.19 5.35 25.18
CA ALA A 22 9.21 4.92 24.23
C ALA A 22 10.21 3.93 24.85
N VAL A 23 10.51 2.88 24.07
CA VAL A 23 11.70 2.03 24.31
C VAL A 23 12.89 2.67 23.62
N ALA A 24 13.93 3.01 24.38
CA ALA A 24 15.16 3.60 23.86
C ALA A 24 15.99 2.57 23.08
N GLN A 25 16.51 2.99 21.92
CA GLN A 25 17.50 2.22 21.17
C GLN A 25 18.82 2.07 21.95
N PRO A 26 19.54 0.93 21.81
CA PRO A 26 20.89 0.81 22.31
C PRO A 26 21.82 1.78 21.56
N PRO A 27 22.88 2.29 22.21
CA PRO A 27 23.81 3.19 21.55
C PRO A 27 24.46 2.49 20.36
N ALA A 28 24.49 3.16 19.23
CA ALA A 28 25.19 2.72 18.03
C ALA A 28 26.68 2.53 18.38
N VAL A 29 27.18 1.32 18.21
CA VAL A 29 28.63 1.05 18.23
C VAL A 29 29.15 1.65 16.94
N THR A 30 29.76 2.83 17.03
CA THR A 30 30.46 3.47 15.93
C THR A 30 31.69 2.62 15.60
N PRO A 31 31.85 2.02 14.44
CA PRO A 31 33.13 1.42 14.07
C PRO A 31 34.11 2.54 13.95
N THR A 32 35.19 2.47 14.73
CA THR A 32 36.35 3.36 14.62
C THR A 32 36.97 3.15 13.24
N GLN A 33 36.60 3.98 12.28
CA GLN A 33 37.31 4.04 11.00
C GLN A 33 38.69 4.63 11.29
N SER A 34 39.72 3.81 11.17
CA SER A 34 41.12 4.27 11.12
C SER A 34 41.26 5.22 9.92
N ALA A 35 41.68 6.45 10.16
CA ALA A 35 41.95 7.39 9.09
C ALA A 35 42.99 6.79 8.12
N PRO A 36 42.77 6.87 6.80
CA PRO A 36 43.78 6.41 5.84
C PRO A 36 45.03 7.28 5.92
N PRO A 37 46.23 6.71 5.66
CA PRO A 37 47.47 7.47 5.68
C PRO A 37 47.41 8.59 4.64
N ALA A 38 47.85 9.78 5.06
CA ALA A 38 47.93 10.96 4.21
C ALA A 38 48.83 10.70 3.00
N GLY A 39 48.28 10.76 1.80
CA GLY A 39 49.06 10.73 0.56
C GLY A 39 48.56 9.88 -0.60
N GLN A 40 47.52 9.08 -0.43
CA GLN A 40 46.92 8.41 -1.59
C GLN A 40 45.79 9.27 -2.20
N VAL A 41 46.03 9.81 -3.39
CA VAL A 41 45.00 10.36 -4.23
C VAL A 41 44.16 9.18 -4.69
N VAL A 42 43.04 8.93 -3.99
CA VAL A 42 42.03 7.97 -4.44
C VAL A 42 41.36 8.60 -5.66
N LEU A 43 41.76 8.18 -6.85
CA LEU A 43 41.02 8.51 -8.08
C LEU A 43 39.59 7.97 -7.92
N PRO A 44 38.58 8.78 -8.20
CA PRO A 44 37.21 8.26 -8.22
C PRO A 44 37.15 7.04 -9.16
N PRO A 45 36.39 5.99 -8.80
CA PRO A 45 36.23 4.84 -9.66
C PRO A 45 35.77 5.32 -11.04
N PRO A 46 36.28 4.73 -12.14
CA PRO A 46 35.84 5.10 -13.47
C PRO A 46 34.32 5.03 -13.53
N MET A 47 33.69 6.11 -13.98
CA MET A 47 32.22 6.13 -14.15
C MET A 47 31.89 4.94 -15.06
N ALA A 48 31.10 4.00 -14.53
CA ALA A 48 30.61 2.87 -15.31
C ALA A 48 29.90 3.42 -16.53
N VAL A 49 30.42 3.15 -17.72
CA VAL A 49 29.77 3.53 -18.97
C VAL A 49 28.48 2.73 -19.02
N MET A 50 27.34 3.42 -18.81
CA MET A 50 26.04 2.76 -18.94
C MET A 50 25.88 2.26 -20.38
N PRO A 51 25.51 0.99 -20.56
CA PRO A 51 25.23 0.48 -21.90
C PRO A 51 24.16 1.34 -22.59
N PRO A 52 24.23 1.52 -23.92
CA PRO A 52 23.22 2.29 -24.62
C PRO A 52 21.83 1.71 -24.38
N PRO A 53 20.79 2.53 -24.27
CA PRO A 53 19.44 2.06 -24.00
C PRO A 53 18.97 1.14 -25.15
N VAL A 54 18.30 0.05 -24.80
CA VAL A 54 17.71 -0.89 -25.77
C VAL A 54 16.78 -0.12 -26.74
N PRO A 55 16.97 -0.21 -28.07
CA PRO A 55 16.10 0.44 -29.01
C PRO A 55 14.68 -0.15 -28.93
N LEU A 56 13.68 0.71 -29.03
CA LEU A 56 12.28 0.28 -29.07
C LEU A 56 11.85 0.14 -30.54
N PRO A 57 11.21 -0.98 -30.91
CA PRO A 57 10.59 -1.13 -32.22
C PRO A 57 9.47 -0.10 -32.42
N ALA A 58 9.16 0.24 -33.67
CA ALA A 58 7.96 0.99 -33.99
C ALA A 58 6.71 0.16 -33.69
N LEU A 59 5.69 0.83 -33.17
CA LEU A 59 4.38 0.20 -32.93
C LEU A 59 3.63 0.03 -34.27
N SER A 60 2.90 -1.06 -34.42
CA SER A 60 1.88 -1.19 -35.46
C SER A 60 0.67 -0.30 -35.12
N GLN A 61 -0.21 -0.04 -36.09
CA GLN A 61 -1.42 0.74 -35.86
C GLN A 61 -2.30 0.10 -34.75
N ALA A 62 -2.47 -1.21 -34.76
CA ALA A 62 -3.23 -1.91 -33.72
C ALA A 62 -2.60 -1.78 -32.32
N GLN A 63 -1.27 -1.79 -32.24
CA GLN A 63 -0.55 -1.56 -30.99
C GLN A 63 -0.68 -0.10 -30.53
N ASP A 64 -0.64 0.86 -31.44
CA ASP A 64 -0.88 2.28 -31.14
C ASP A 64 -2.28 2.50 -30.55
N ASP A 65 -3.30 1.95 -31.19
CA ASP A 65 -4.70 2.07 -30.75
C ASP A 65 -4.89 1.44 -29.36
N TRP A 66 -4.39 0.22 -29.16
CA TRP A 66 -4.42 -0.46 -27.88
C TRP A 66 -3.68 0.34 -26.79
N ALA A 67 -2.50 0.85 -27.07
CA ALA A 67 -1.68 1.59 -26.13
C ALA A 67 -2.35 2.91 -25.68
N ASN A 68 -2.95 3.63 -26.64
CA ASN A 68 -3.71 4.85 -26.32
C ASN A 68 -4.91 4.54 -25.42
N GLU A 69 -5.65 3.44 -25.69
CA GLU A 69 -6.78 3.06 -24.85
C GLU A 69 -6.32 2.61 -23.44
N TRP A 70 -5.24 1.82 -23.37
CA TRP A 70 -4.66 1.43 -22.10
C TRP A 70 -4.18 2.63 -21.27
N LEU A 71 -3.61 3.65 -21.89
CA LEU A 71 -3.18 4.87 -21.20
C LEU A 71 -4.35 5.66 -20.60
N LYS A 72 -5.55 5.58 -21.15
CA LYS A 72 -6.77 6.18 -20.57
C LYS A 72 -7.22 5.49 -19.30
N SER A 73 -6.97 4.19 -19.16
CA SER A 73 -7.38 3.38 -18.00
C SER A 73 -6.52 3.60 -16.72
N GLY A 74 -5.66 4.62 -16.68
CA GLY A 74 -4.72 4.87 -15.57
C GLY A 74 -5.36 5.00 -14.19
N MET A 75 -6.56 5.54 -14.13
CA MET A 75 -7.32 5.69 -12.88
C MET A 75 -7.64 4.33 -12.25
N ALA A 76 -7.99 3.31 -13.03
CA ALA A 76 -8.31 1.97 -12.52
C ALA A 76 -7.13 1.31 -11.77
N GLU A 77 -5.91 1.79 -12.01
CA GLU A 77 -4.71 1.36 -11.30
C GLU A 77 -4.29 2.35 -10.20
N GLY A 78 -5.13 3.30 -9.83
CA GLY A 78 -4.81 4.30 -8.81
C GLY A 78 -3.66 5.24 -9.20
N LEU A 79 -3.38 5.38 -10.48
CA LEU A 79 -2.42 6.35 -11.00
C LEU A 79 -3.18 7.62 -11.36
N MET A 80 -3.01 8.68 -10.59
CA MET A 80 -3.51 9.99 -11.00
C MET A 80 -2.85 10.40 -12.31
N ALA A 81 -3.65 10.69 -13.33
CA ALA A 81 -3.14 11.28 -14.56
C ALA A 81 -2.60 12.69 -14.23
N ARG A 82 -1.34 12.97 -14.59
CA ARG A 82 -0.79 14.32 -14.50
C ARG A 82 -1.57 15.30 -15.40
N SER A 83 -2.10 14.77 -16.51
CA SER A 83 -3.08 15.41 -17.39
C SER A 83 -3.76 14.33 -18.21
N LYS A 84 -5.08 14.46 -18.46
CA LYS A 84 -5.73 13.57 -19.44
C LYS A 84 -5.22 13.96 -20.84
N PRO A 85 -4.68 13.01 -21.62
CA PRO A 85 -4.34 13.30 -23.01
C PRO A 85 -5.59 13.80 -23.74
N THR A 86 -5.49 14.95 -24.36
CA THR A 86 -6.59 15.55 -25.14
C THR A 86 -6.66 14.98 -26.56
N ALA A 87 -5.59 14.33 -27.02
CA ALA A 87 -5.49 13.70 -28.34
C ALA A 87 -4.70 12.38 -28.23
N PRO A 88 -4.90 11.43 -29.17
CA PRO A 88 -4.07 10.24 -29.27
C PRO A 88 -2.59 10.60 -29.41
N MET A 89 -1.74 9.82 -28.77
CA MET A 89 -0.27 9.93 -28.89
C MET A 89 0.23 8.94 -29.93
N HIS A 90 1.33 9.30 -30.62
CA HIS A 90 1.94 8.43 -31.64
C HIS A 90 3.47 8.42 -31.52
N GLY A 91 4.10 7.41 -32.10
CA GLY A 91 5.55 7.31 -32.22
C GLY A 91 6.27 7.43 -30.88
N GLN A 92 7.32 8.24 -30.85
CA GLN A 92 8.17 8.39 -29.66
C GLN A 92 7.42 8.92 -28.43
N GLN A 93 6.41 9.78 -28.62
CA GLN A 93 5.60 10.29 -27.52
C GLN A 93 4.81 9.15 -26.83
N LEU A 94 4.20 8.27 -27.63
CA LEU A 94 3.47 7.12 -27.11
C LEU A 94 4.40 6.12 -26.42
N LEU A 95 5.56 5.83 -27.01
CA LEU A 95 6.58 4.96 -26.41
C LEU A 95 7.07 5.51 -25.06
N ASN A 96 7.31 6.81 -24.96
CA ASN A 96 7.69 7.45 -23.70
C ASN A 96 6.58 7.35 -22.64
N ALA A 97 5.31 7.52 -23.03
CA ALA A 97 4.18 7.37 -22.14
C ALA A 97 4.01 5.92 -21.62
N LEU A 98 4.25 4.93 -22.49
CA LEU A 98 4.27 3.52 -22.10
C LEU A 98 5.39 3.22 -21.10
N LEU A 99 6.60 3.74 -21.32
CA LEU A 99 7.71 3.58 -20.38
C LEU A 99 7.43 4.23 -19.03
N ASP A 100 6.91 5.45 -19.04
CA ASP A 100 6.57 6.17 -17.80
C ASP A 100 5.50 5.43 -17.00
N ARG A 101 4.43 4.98 -17.67
CA ARG A 101 3.40 4.18 -17.02
C ARG A 101 3.91 2.82 -16.56
N GLY A 102 4.75 2.16 -17.35
CA GLY A 102 5.37 0.89 -16.99
C GLY A 102 6.19 1.00 -15.71
N ARG A 103 7.00 2.06 -15.59
CA ARG A 103 7.75 2.36 -14.37
C ARG A 103 6.81 2.65 -13.21
N ALA A 104 5.81 3.51 -13.40
CA ALA A 104 4.86 3.88 -12.36
C ALA A 104 4.08 2.67 -11.81
N LEU A 105 3.70 1.70 -12.64
CA LEU A 105 3.02 0.48 -12.20
C LEU A 105 3.93 -0.48 -11.45
N SER A 106 5.21 -0.50 -11.81
CA SER A 106 6.17 -1.45 -11.24
C SER A 106 6.83 -0.97 -9.95
N THR A 107 7.14 0.32 -9.84
CA THR A 107 7.93 0.87 -8.73
C THR A 107 7.24 2.02 -8.00
N GLY A 108 6.06 2.45 -8.48
CA GLY A 108 5.36 3.60 -7.95
C GLY A 108 5.82 4.91 -8.58
N ARG A 109 5.28 6.01 -8.05
CA ARG A 109 5.54 7.39 -8.51
C ARG A 109 6.28 8.26 -7.51
N VAL A 110 6.39 7.81 -6.26
CA VAL A 110 7.15 8.53 -5.24
C VAL A 110 8.62 8.43 -5.58
N ASP A 111 9.30 9.58 -5.66
CA ASP A 111 10.74 9.60 -5.83
C ASP A 111 11.43 8.97 -4.63
N THR A 112 12.46 8.16 -4.86
CA THR A 112 13.22 7.53 -3.78
C THR A 112 13.88 8.56 -2.86
N ALA A 113 14.15 9.78 -3.34
CA ALA A 113 14.64 10.89 -2.54
C ALA A 113 13.61 11.41 -1.53
N ASP A 114 12.32 11.23 -1.80
CA ASP A 114 11.23 11.67 -0.91
C ASP A 114 10.86 10.61 0.14
N PHE A 115 11.51 9.45 0.12
CA PHE A 115 11.24 8.41 1.11
C PHE A 115 11.78 8.81 2.47
N LEU A 116 10.92 8.77 3.48
CA LEU A 116 11.32 8.98 4.87
C LEU A 116 12.33 7.91 5.31
N GLU A 117 13.24 8.26 6.21
CA GLU A 117 14.24 7.33 6.75
C GLU A 117 13.63 6.06 7.33
N VAL A 118 12.48 6.19 8.00
CA VAL A 118 11.73 5.06 8.57
C VAL A 118 11.11 4.12 7.51
N TRP A 119 11.14 4.50 6.23
CA TRP A 119 10.67 3.68 5.14
C TRP A 119 11.84 2.95 4.48
N ALA A 120 12.31 1.88 5.13
CA ALA A 120 13.44 1.10 4.64
C ALA A 120 13.10 0.19 3.45
N LEU A 121 11.81 -0.10 3.21
CA LEU A 121 11.39 -0.77 1.98
C LEU A 121 11.46 0.22 0.81
N ARG A 122 12.28 -0.13 -0.17
CA ARG A 122 12.47 0.65 -1.39
C ARG A 122 12.12 -0.23 -2.59
N PRO A 123 11.45 0.31 -3.62
CA PRO A 123 11.27 -0.42 -4.86
C PRO A 123 12.63 -0.75 -5.46
N ALA A 124 12.77 -1.96 -5.99
CA ALA A 124 13.93 -2.31 -6.78
C ALA A 124 14.00 -1.45 -8.06
N ALA A 125 15.20 -1.10 -8.49
CA ALA A 125 15.37 -0.40 -9.76
C ALA A 125 14.76 -1.23 -10.90
N PHE A 126 13.92 -0.59 -11.71
CA PHE A 126 13.23 -1.23 -12.82
C PHE A 126 13.30 -0.37 -14.07
N ASP A 127 13.86 -0.93 -15.14
CA ASP A 127 13.79 -0.35 -16.47
C ASP A 127 12.75 -1.14 -17.30
N PRO A 128 11.61 -0.54 -17.66
CA PRO A 128 10.59 -1.19 -18.47
C PRO A 128 11.01 -1.38 -19.93
N ARG A 129 12.08 -0.71 -20.41
CA ARG A 129 12.47 -0.65 -21.82
C ARG A 129 12.76 -2.02 -22.45
N PRO A 130 13.58 -2.91 -21.85
CA PRO A 130 13.86 -4.22 -22.44
C PRO A 130 12.60 -5.09 -22.57
N SER A 131 11.75 -5.10 -21.54
CA SER A 131 10.50 -5.86 -21.54
C SER A 131 9.46 -5.30 -22.49
N LEU A 132 9.40 -3.97 -22.65
CA LEU A 132 8.52 -3.31 -23.61
C LEU A 132 8.99 -3.60 -25.05
N ALA A 133 10.30 -3.51 -25.34
CA ALA A 133 10.84 -3.83 -26.66
C ALA A 133 10.47 -5.24 -27.09
N LYS A 134 10.63 -6.21 -26.19
CA LYS A 134 10.23 -7.60 -26.42
C LYS A 134 8.73 -7.73 -26.66
N ALA A 135 7.91 -7.08 -25.85
CA ALA A 135 6.45 -7.15 -25.98
C ALA A 135 5.92 -6.55 -27.29
N ILE A 136 6.56 -5.47 -27.79
CA ILE A 136 6.23 -4.90 -29.10
C ILE A 136 6.59 -5.90 -30.21
N ALA A 137 7.81 -6.46 -30.17
CA ALA A 137 8.27 -7.40 -31.18
C ALA A 137 7.45 -8.70 -31.24
N GLU A 138 6.93 -9.17 -30.09
CA GLU A 138 6.15 -10.40 -29.97
C GLU A 138 4.62 -10.17 -30.05
N ASP A 139 4.16 -8.93 -30.24
CA ASP A 139 2.75 -8.52 -30.20
C ASP A 139 2.03 -8.91 -28.88
N ARG A 140 2.69 -8.65 -27.74
CA ARG A 140 2.27 -9.05 -26.39
C ARG A 140 2.11 -7.88 -25.42
N LEU A 141 1.72 -6.72 -25.91
CA LEU A 141 1.54 -5.52 -25.06
C LEU A 141 0.52 -5.73 -23.92
N PRO A 142 -0.63 -6.42 -24.11
CA PRO A 142 -1.56 -6.69 -23.02
C PRO A 142 -0.94 -7.54 -21.89
N GLN A 143 -0.17 -8.57 -22.24
CA GLN A 143 0.51 -9.44 -21.27
C GLN A 143 1.62 -8.69 -20.53
N TRP A 144 2.38 -7.86 -21.25
CA TRP A 144 3.37 -6.97 -20.64
C TRP A 144 2.70 -6.02 -19.63
N ALA A 145 1.62 -5.35 -20.01
CA ALA A 145 0.90 -4.46 -19.13
C ALA A 145 0.40 -5.16 -17.86
N ALA A 146 -0.15 -6.38 -18.01
CA ALA A 146 -0.61 -7.18 -16.86
C ALA A 146 0.54 -7.59 -15.93
N SER A 147 1.75 -7.79 -16.46
CA SER A 147 2.93 -8.17 -15.66
C SER A 147 3.53 -7.02 -14.84
N LEU A 148 3.13 -5.77 -15.10
CA LEU A 148 3.69 -4.59 -14.43
C LEU A 148 3.13 -4.39 -13.01
N THR A 149 1.90 -4.80 -12.76
CA THR A 149 1.26 -4.63 -11.45
C THR A 149 1.76 -5.65 -10.42
N PRO A 150 1.72 -5.31 -9.11
CA PRO A 150 2.05 -6.28 -8.06
C PRO A 150 1.17 -7.53 -8.13
N PRO A 151 1.75 -8.75 -8.08
CA PRO A 151 1.01 -10.01 -8.27
C PRO A 151 0.37 -10.50 -6.97
N TYR A 152 -0.21 -9.60 -6.16
CA TYR A 152 -0.74 -9.93 -4.84
C TYR A 152 -2.24 -9.77 -4.77
N SER A 153 -2.92 -10.71 -4.11
CA SER A 153 -4.36 -10.64 -3.83
C SER A 153 -4.76 -9.35 -3.08
N GLY A 154 -3.88 -8.84 -2.21
CA GLY A 154 -4.07 -7.57 -1.52
C GLY A 154 -4.12 -6.37 -2.47
N TYR A 155 -3.28 -6.33 -3.50
CA TYR A 155 -3.31 -5.29 -4.53
C TYR A 155 -4.59 -5.39 -5.38
N ASP A 156 -4.98 -6.60 -5.79
CA ASP A 156 -6.22 -6.83 -6.51
C ASP A 156 -7.46 -6.44 -5.70
N GLY A 157 -7.43 -6.69 -4.41
CA GLY A 157 -8.45 -6.23 -3.48
C GLY A 157 -8.61 -4.71 -3.46
N LEU A 158 -7.48 -3.98 -3.42
CA LEU A 158 -7.48 -2.52 -3.49
C LEU A 158 -7.99 -2.00 -4.83
N ARG A 159 -7.62 -2.63 -5.94
CA ARG A 159 -8.09 -2.27 -7.29
C ARG A 159 -9.61 -2.43 -7.41
N LYS A 160 -10.16 -3.54 -6.93
CA LYS A 160 -11.62 -3.78 -6.86
C LYS A 160 -12.31 -2.78 -5.93
N GLY A 161 -11.69 -2.47 -4.80
CA GLY A 161 -12.14 -1.43 -3.88
C GLY A 161 -12.20 -0.06 -4.55
N LEU A 162 -11.12 0.34 -5.24
CA LEU A 162 -11.04 1.60 -5.97
C LEU A 162 -12.22 1.74 -6.93
N ALA A 163 -12.45 0.75 -7.80
CA ALA A 163 -13.56 0.75 -8.74
C ALA A 163 -14.93 0.87 -8.05
N THR A 164 -15.10 0.26 -6.88
CA THR A 164 -16.32 0.36 -6.10
C THR A 164 -16.54 1.78 -5.57
N TYR A 165 -15.50 2.39 -4.99
CA TYR A 165 -15.61 3.74 -4.42
C TYR A 165 -15.70 4.82 -5.50
N GLU A 166 -15.05 4.64 -6.66
CA GLU A 166 -15.21 5.51 -7.83
C GLU A 166 -16.67 5.51 -8.31
N LYS A 167 -17.28 4.32 -8.41
CA LYS A 167 -18.71 4.21 -8.77
C LYS A 167 -19.59 4.92 -7.74
N ILE A 168 -19.32 4.77 -6.44
CA ILE A 168 -20.08 5.48 -5.40
C ILE A 168 -19.91 7.00 -5.57
N ARG A 169 -18.69 7.49 -5.79
CA ARG A 169 -18.42 8.91 -6.05
C ARG A 169 -19.19 9.43 -7.25
N ASP A 170 -19.15 8.68 -8.36
CA ASP A 170 -19.78 9.08 -9.63
C ASP A 170 -21.31 9.12 -9.52
N THR A 171 -21.89 8.40 -8.55
CA THR A 171 -23.34 8.47 -8.22
C THR A 171 -23.67 9.51 -7.15
N GLY A 172 -22.72 10.37 -6.77
CA GLY A 172 -22.91 11.47 -5.81
C GLY A 172 -22.35 11.21 -4.40
N GLY A 173 -21.69 10.07 -4.18
CA GLY A 173 -21.09 9.73 -2.88
C GLY A 173 -22.14 9.41 -1.82
N TRP A 174 -21.87 9.84 -0.59
CA TRP A 174 -22.80 9.73 0.52
C TRP A 174 -22.86 11.02 1.35
N PRO A 175 -24.04 11.40 1.83
CA PRO A 175 -24.18 12.50 2.76
C PRO A 175 -23.62 12.12 4.13
N SER A 176 -23.21 13.11 4.91
CA SER A 176 -22.79 12.91 6.30
C SER A 176 -23.97 12.47 7.16
N LEU A 177 -23.74 11.47 7.99
CA LEU A 177 -24.69 11.01 9.01
C LEU A 177 -24.62 11.91 10.24
N SER A 178 -25.78 12.19 10.84
CA SER A 178 -25.86 12.78 12.19
C SER A 178 -25.98 11.70 13.26
N ALA A 179 -25.70 12.05 14.52
CA ALA A 179 -25.87 11.13 15.65
C ALA A 179 -27.33 10.65 15.81
N GLY A 180 -28.30 11.45 15.37
CA GLY A 180 -29.73 11.13 15.40
C GLY A 180 -30.28 10.59 14.07
N ALA A 181 -29.42 10.13 13.15
CA ALA A 181 -29.87 9.60 11.89
C ALA A 181 -30.81 8.40 12.08
N SER A 182 -31.91 8.36 11.31
CA SER A 182 -32.85 7.25 11.37
C SER A 182 -32.22 5.94 10.90
N ALA A 183 -32.77 4.81 11.32
CA ALA A 183 -32.29 3.48 10.95
C ALA A 183 -32.21 3.30 9.43
N ASP A 184 -33.17 3.83 8.69
CA ASP A 184 -33.22 3.72 7.23
C ASP A 184 -32.10 4.53 6.55
N VAL A 185 -31.79 5.72 7.06
CA VAL A 185 -30.69 6.54 6.56
C VAL A 185 -29.33 5.84 6.83
N VAL A 186 -29.15 5.25 8.00
CA VAL A 186 -27.95 4.48 8.32
C VAL A 186 -27.85 3.23 7.42
N ARG A 187 -28.95 2.49 7.20
CA ARG A 187 -28.99 1.34 6.29
C ARG A 187 -28.59 1.74 4.87
N ALA A 188 -29.21 2.80 4.34
CA ALA A 188 -28.90 3.30 3.00
C ALA A 188 -27.41 3.64 2.86
N ARG A 189 -26.81 4.27 3.88
CA ARG A 189 -25.38 4.56 3.91
C ARG A 189 -24.53 3.28 3.90
N LEU A 190 -24.88 2.28 4.71
CA LEU A 190 -24.15 1.02 4.80
C LEU A 190 -24.28 0.19 3.51
N ALA A 191 -25.45 0.22 2.87
CA ALA A 191 -25.72 -0.52 1.63
C ALA A 191 -24.85 -0.08 0.44
N LEU A 192 -24.32 1.14 0.44
CA LEU A 192 -23.38 1.61 -0.58
C LEU A 192 -22.11 0.78 -0.62
N GLU A 193 -21.65 0.30 0.53
CA GLU A 193 -20.42 -0.46 0.68
C GLU A 193 -20.63 -1.96 0.93
N ASP A 194 -21.82 -2.35 1.31
CA ASP A 194 -22.19 -3.72 1.66
C ASP A 194 -23.55 -4.10 1.07
N LYS A 195 -23.51 -4.76 -0.07
CA LYS A 195 -24.73 -5.20 -0.79
C LYS A 195 -25.56 -6.22 0.00
N SER A 196 -25.02 -6.81 1.08
CA SER A 196 -25.78 -7.71 1.96
C SER A 196 -26.70 -6.97 2.94
N VAL A 197 -26.58 -5.65 3.05
CA VAL A 197 -27.47 -4.84 3.89
C VAL A 197 -28.83 -4.77 3.24
N THR A 198 -29.82 -5.41 3.86
CA THR A 198 -31.23 -5.44 3.43
C THR A 198 -32.12 -4.69 4.40
N GLY A 199 -33.34 -4.36 3.97
CA GLY A 199 -34.34 -3.72 4.83
C GLY A 199 -34.81 -4.58 5.99
N THR A 200 -34.71 -5.89 5.89
CA THR A 200 -35.18 -6.88 6.89
C THR A 200 -34.12 -7.30 7.91
N GLU A 201 -32.84 -7.02 7.63
CA GLU A 201 -31.75 -7.35 8.54
C GLU A 201 -31.76 -6.44 9.77
N PRO A 202 -31.42 -6.94 10.97
CA PRO A 202 -31.17 -6.08 12.14
C PRO A 202 -30.07 -5.06 11.88
N LEU A 203 -30.34 -3.76 12.11
CA LEU A 203 -29.34 -2.70 11.89
C LEU A 203 -28.06 -2.92 12.67
N THR A 204 -28.16 -3.52 13.87
CA THR A 204 -27.02 -3.89 14.71
C THR A 204 -26.07 -4.84 13.99
N ALA A 205 -26.58 -5.82 13.25
CA ALA A 205 -25.75 -6.75 12.49
C ALA A 205 -25.02 -6.06 11.33
N ALA A 206 -25.70 -5.18 10.58
CA ALA A 206 -25.11 -4.38 9.53
C ALA A 206 -24.00 -3.44 10.07
N LEU A 207 -24.27 -2.76 11.20
CA LEU A 207 -23.28 -1.91 11.88
C LEU A 207 -22.06 -2.72 12.37
N GLN A 208 -22.27 -3.90 12.94
CA GLN A 208 -21.17 -4.76 13.38
C GLN A 208 -20.29 -5.20 12.20
N ARG A 209 -20.86 -5.48 11.03
CA ARG A 209 -20.08 -5.79 9.83
C ARG A 209 -19.27 -4.58 9.36
N ALA A 210 -19.90 -3.40 9.33
CA ALA A 210 -19.21 -2.17 8.99
C ALA A 210 -18.07 -1.85 9.99
N GLN A 211 -18.33 -1.98 11.30
CA GLN A 211 -17.33 -1.79 12.34
C GLN A 211 -16.16 -2.77 12.18
N ARG A 212 -16.41 -4.05 11.92
CA ARG A 212 -15.36 -5.04 11.64
C ARG A 212 -14.57 -4.66 10.38
N ARG A 213 -15.24 -4.20 9.32
CA ARG A 213 -14.60 -3.74 8.07
C ARG A 213 -13.63 -2.59 8.35
N TYR A 214 -14.00 -1.68 9.23
CA TYR A 214 -13.20 -0.52 9.60
C TYR A 214 -12.26 -0.73 10.80
N GLY A 215 -12.11 -1.97 11.28
CA GLY A 215 -11.23 -2.28 12.42
C GLY A 215 -11.72 -1.71 13.76
N LEU A 216 -12.99 -1.36 13.86
CA LEU A 216 -13.63 -0.91 15.09
C LEU A 216 -14.10 -2.10 15.92
N ASN A 217 -14.34 -1.86 17.22
CA ASN A 217 -15.02 -2.82 18.06
C ASN A 217 -16.47 -3.02 17.56
N PRO A 218 -16.93 -4.26 17.26
CA PRO A 218 -18.22 -4.50 16.66
C PRO A 218 -19.38 -4.44 17.68
N THR A 219 -19.64 -3.25 18.23
CA THR A 219 -20.70 -3.00 19.21
C THR A 219 -22.11 -3.08 18.61
N GLY A 220 -22.24 -2.83 17.30
CA GLY A 220 -23.54 -2.70 16.63
C GLY A 220 -24.26 -1.38 16.93
N LEU A 221 -23.57 -0.42 17.56
CA LEU A 221 -24.11 0.90 17.88
C LEU A 221 -23.51 1.97 16.97
N LEU A 222 -24.29 2.98 16.62
CA LEU A 222 -23.80 4.18 15.93
C LEU A 222 -23.21 5.15 16.95
N ASP A 223 -22.11 4.73 17.62
CA ASP A 223 -21.36 5.58 18.53
C ASP A 223 -20.55 6.66 17.80
N ALA A 224 -19.99 7.61 18.55
CA ALA A 224 -19.25 8.75 17.99
C ALA A 224 -18.09 8.29 17.08
N ARG A 225 -17.39 7.23 17.44
CA ARG A 225 -16.26 6.69 16.65
C ARG A 225 -16.74 6.05 15.36
N THR A 226 -17.83 5.28 15.42
CA THR A 226 -18.47 4.69 14.24
C THR A 226 -18.99 5.78 13.30
N LEU A 227 -19.67 6.80 13.87
CA LEU A 227 -20.18 7.94 13.11
C LEU A 227 -19.05 8.70 12.39
N THR A 228 -17.99 9.06 13.09
CA THR A 228 -16.80 9.71 12.49
C THR A 228 -16.23 8.87 11.36
N THR A 229 -16.13 7.56 11.57
CA THR A 229 -15.58 6.64 10.57
C THR A 229 -16.49 6.54 9.32
N LEU A 230 -17.81 6.46 9.49
CA LEU A 230 -18.76 6.41 8.38
C LEU A 230 -18.83 7.73 7.60
N ASN A 231 -18.49 8.84 8.24
CA ASN A 231 -18.51 10.20 7.67
C ASN A 231 -17.21 10.58 6.94
N VAL A 232 -16.20 9.71 6.93
CA VAL A 232 -15.03 9.93 6.04
C VAL A 232 -15.53 9.99 4.60
N SER A 233 -15.15 11.03 3.87
CA SER A 233 -15.64 11.25 2.51
C SER A 233 -15.24 10.11 1.54
N VAL A 234 -15.99 9.97 0.46
CA VAL A 234 -15.65 8.98 -0.57
C VAL A 234 -14.31 9.30 -1.24
N ASP A 235 -13.99 10.57 -1.41
CA ASP A 235 -12.72 11.01 -2.00
C ASP A 235 -11.54 10.70 -1.09
N ASP A 236 -11.68 10.89 0.23
CA ASP A 236 -10.65 10.49 1.21
C ASP A 236 -10.44 8.97 1.20
N ARG A 237 -11.52 8.18 1.02
CA ARG A 237 -11.41 6.72 0.87
C ARG A 237 -10.66 6.34 -0.38
N ILE A 238 -10.98 6.97 -1.52
CA ILE A 238 -10.27 6.79 -2.79
C ILE A 238 -8.79 7.15 -2.63
N ALA A 239 -8.49 8.31 -2.05
CA ALA A 239 -7.11 8.73 -1.81
C ALA A 239 -6.34 7.74 -0.93
N ALA A 240 -6.97 7.23 0.13
CA ALA A 240 -6.36 6.20 0.98
C ALA A 240 -6.12 4.88 0.24
N ILE A 241 -7.03 4.43 -0.62
CA ILE A 241 -6.84 3.24 -1.44
C ILE A 241 -5.67 3.44 -2.41
N MET A 242 -5.62 4.58 -3.11
CA MET A 242 -4.55 4.90 -4.06
C MET A 242 -3.17 4.96 -3.38
N ALA A 243 -3.09 5.57 -2.18
CA ALA A 243 -1.86 5.61 -1.41
C ALA A 243 -1.39 4.20 -0.98
N ASN A 244 -2.32 3.30 -0.68
CA ASN A 244 -1.96 1.91 -0.36
C ASN A 244 -1.58 1.11 -1.61
N MET A 245 -2.22 1.35 -2.76
CA MET A 245 -1.78 0.76 -4.03
C MET A 245 -0.36 1.21 -4.38
N GLU A 246 -0.02 2.47 -4.13
CA GLU A 246 1.36 2.98 -4.30
C GLU A 246 2.34 2.22 -3.41
N ARG A 247 2.04 2.02 -2.11
CA ARG A 247 2.88 1.26 -1.17
C ARG A 247 3.08 -0.20 -1.58
N TRP A 248 2.07 -0.84 -2.17
CA TRP A 248 2.21 -2.19 -2.69
C TRP A 248 3.23 -2.30 -3.83
N ARG A 249 3.42 -1.25 -4.62
CA ARG A 249 4.43 -1.20 -5.69
C ARG A 249 5.86 -1.15 -5.16
N TRP A 250 6.05 -0.75 -3.90
CA TRP A 250 7.36 -0.75 -3.24
C TRP A 250 7.76 -2.13 -2.71
N MET A 251 6.82 -3.05 -2.61
CA MET A 251 7.08 -4.40 -2.16
C MET A 251 7.87 -5.20 -3.20
N PRO A 252 8.73 -6.16 -2.77
CA PRO A 252 9.37 -7.09 -3.69
C PRO A 252 8.33 -7.80 -4.55
N ARG A 253 8.69 -8.12 -5.79
CA ARG A 253 7.81 -8.87 -6.72
C ARG A 253 7.55 -10.30 -6.27
N GLU A 254 8.46 -10.88 -5.52
CA GLU A 254 8.35 -12.19 -4.94
C GLU A 254 8.49 -12.07 -3.43
N LEU A 255 7.51 -12.54 -2.70
CA LEU A 255 7.55 -12.63 -1.26
C LEU A 255 7.80 -14.10 -0.86
N PRO A 256 8.53 -14.35 0.24
CA PRO A 256 8.71 -15.71 0.74
C PRO A 256 7.35 -16.41 0.94
N VAL A 257 7.30 -17.69 0.54
CA VAL A 257 6.09 -18.52 0.70
C VAL A 257 5.62 -18.53 2.15
N ASN A 258 6.54 -18.72 3.09
CA ASN A 258 6.27 -18.62 4.51
C ASN A 258 6.76 -17.27 5.00
N ARG A 259 5.85 -16.42 5.43
CA ARG A 259 6.20 -15.07 5.87
C ARG A 259 5.27 -14.55 6.96
N VAL A 260 5.81 -13.66 7.74
CA VAL A 260 5.05 -12.82 8.67
C VAL A 260 4.99 -11.41 8.11
N GLN A 261 3.78 -10.89 7.91
CA GLN A 261 3.57 -9.50 7.52
C GLN A 261 2.93 -8.73 8.67
N VAL A 262 3.51 -7.56 8.98
CA VAL A 262 2.94 -6.62 9.94
C VAL A 262 2.40 -5.42 9.19
N ASN A 263 1.08 -5.25 9.22
CA ASN A 263 0.44 -4.02 8.78
C ASN A 263 0.54 -3.01 9.93
N ILE A 264 1.52 -2.11 9.87
CA ILE A 264 1.82 -1.14 10.91
C ILE A 264 0.61 -0.22 11.17
N ALA A 265 -0.04 0.25 10.11
CA ALA A 265 -1.18 1.16 10.22
C ALA A 265 -2.43 0.50 10.81
N ALA A 266 -2.64 -0.78 10.54
CA ALA A 266 -3.74 -1.55 11.11
C ALA A 266 -3.40 -2.19 12.46
N ALA A 267 -2.13 -2.15 12.88
CA ALA A 267 -1.61 -2.85 14.06
C ALA A 267 -2.00 -4.35 14.06
N VAL A 268 -1.79 -5.00 12.91
CA VAL A 268 -2.13 -6.41 12.70
C VAL A 268 -0.93 -7.15 12.13
N LEU A 269 -0.59 -8.26 12.74
CA LEU A 269 0.35 -9.25 12.26
C LEU A 269 -0.42 -10.38 11.59
N THR A 270 0.01 -10.79 10.40
CA THR A 270 -0.57 -11.93 9.67
C THR A 270 0.54 -12.88 9.23
N VAL A 271 0.34 -14.17 9.49
CA VAL A 271 1.21 -15.23 8.99
C VAL A 271 0.63 -15.73 7.67
N PHE A 272 1.46 -15.82 6.65
CA PHE A 272 1.10 -16.31 5.33
C PHE A 272 1.82 -17.61 5.00
N GLN A 273 1.11 -18.46 4.27
CA GLN A 273 1.67 -19.60 3.55
C GLN A 273 1.27 -19.42 2.07
N GLY A 274 2.24 -19.14 1.20
CA GLY A 274 1.93 -18.61 -0.12
C GLY A 274 1.31 -17.21 -0.02
N ASP A 275 0.21 -16.97 -0.71
CA ASP A 275 -0.59 -15.74 -0.61
C ASP A 275 -1.85 -15.91 0.28
N GLU A 276 -1.96 -17.06 0.97
CA GLU A 276 -3.08 -17.37 1.85
C GLU A 276 -2.74 -17.01 3.30
N PRO A 277 -3.60 -16.23 3.99
CA PRO A 277 -3.42 -15.93 5.40
C PRO A 277 -3.79 -17.16 6.26
N VAL A 278 -2.83 -17.66 7.05
CA VAL A 278 -3.02 -18.80 7.96
C VAL A 278 -3.59 -18.37 9.31
N THR A 279 -3.01 -17.31 9.87
CA THR A 279 -3.45 -16.74 11.15
C THR A 279 -3.17 -15.25 11.21
N SER A 280 -3.89 -14.55 12.06
CA SER A 280 -3.74 -13.12 12.25
C SER A 280 -3.97 -12.76 13.70
N MET A 281 -3.20 -11.78 14.21
CA MET A 281 -3.32 -11.30 15.58
C MET A 281 -3.08 -9.80 15.66
N ARG A 282 -3.51 -9.17 16.74
CA ARG A 282 -3.17 -7.78 17.01
C ARG A 282 -1.69 -7.65 17.33
N ALA A 283 -1.08 -6.57 16.85
CA ALA A 283 0.30 -6.20 17.13
C ALA A 283 0.32 -4.82 17.80
N VAL A 284 1.38 -4.55 18.55
CA VAL A 284 1.67 -3.20 19.05
C VAL A 284 2.64 -2.56 18.06
N THR A 285 2.27 -1.42 17.54
CA THR A 285 3.11 -0.61 16.62
C THR A 285 3.39 0.75 17.25
N GLY A 286 4.41 1.43 16.75
CA GLY A 286 4.83 2.73 17.26
C GLY A 286 3.78 3.83 17.09
N SER A 287 4.00 4.95 17.76
CA SER A 287 3.22 6.18 17.65
C SER A 287 3.76 7.06 16.51
N PRO A 288 3.04 8.14 16.11
CA PRO A 288 3.55 9.10 15.12
C PRO A 288 4.91 9.73 15.50
N THR A 289 5.20 9.86 16.80
CA THR A 289 6.46 10.39 17.30
C THR A 289 7.55 9.34 17.45
N ASN A 290 7.19 8.05 17.53
CA ASN A 290 8.11 6.93 17.66
C ASN A 290 7.66 5.83 16.67
N GLN A 291 7.89 6.06 15.39
CA GLN A 291 7.36 5.21 14.33
C GLN A 291 8.06 3.86 14.28
N THR A 292 7.28 2.80 14.09
CA THR A 292 7.83 1.50 13.70
C THR A 292 8.36 1.60 12.27
N PRO A 293 9.65 1.30 12.02
CA PRO A 293 10.21 1.38 10.68
C PRO A 293 9.59 0.31 9.76
N MET A 294 9.42 0.65 8.50
CA MET A 294 9.06 -0.30 7.45
C MET A 294 10.35 -1.03 7.02
N LEU A 295 10.46 -2.29 7.34
CA LEU A 295 11.64 -3.11 7.03
C LEU A 295 11.25 -4.53 6.63
N SER A 296 12.21 -5.24 6.04
CA SER A 296 12.12 -6.68 5.79
C SER A 296 13.36 -7.35 6.41
N SER A 297 13.14 -8.45 7.11
CA SER A 297 14.20 -9.24 7.75
C SER A 297 13.78 -10.70 7.86
N ASN A 298 14.75 -11.57 8.19
CA ASN A 298 14.51 -12.97 8.46
C ASN A 298 14.46 -13.23 9.97
N ILE A 299 13.63 -14.18 10.40
CA ILE A 299 13.63 -14.68 11.77
C ILE A 299 14.78 -15.69 11.89
N HIS A 300 15.81 -15.37 12.70
CA HIS A 300 16.98 -16.21 12.87
C HIS A 300 16.95 -17.02 14.17
N SER A 301 16.24 -16.53 15.19
CA SER A 301 16.18 -17.19 16.50
C SER A 301 14.88 -16.86 17.21
N ILE A 302 14.50 -17.74 18.09
CA ILE A 302 13.41 -17.58 19.06
C ILE A 302 14.01 -17.71 20.45
N VAL A 303 13.85 -16.69 21.28
CA VAL A 303 14.33 -16.70 22.67
C VAL A 303 13.12 -16.84 23.59
N VAL A 304 13.11 -17.91 24.38
CA VAL A 304 12.07 -18.17 25.37
C VAL A 304 12.44 -17.50 26.70
N ASN A 305 11.52 -16.78 27.33
CA ASN A 305 11.73 -16.01 28.55
C ASN A 305 12.94 -15.08 28.48
N PRO A 306 13.02 -14.18 27.48
CA PRO A 306 14.15 -13.28 27.32
C PRO A 306 14.26 -12.37 28.54
N PRO A 307 15.49 -12.12 29.08
CA PRO A 307 15.65 -11.13 30.11
C PRO A 307 15.35 -9.73 29.53
N TRP A 308 14.58 -8.95 30.24
CA TRP A 308 14.36 -7.56 29.87
C TRP A 308 15.41 -6.66 30.52
N ASN A 309 16.42 -6.29 29.75
CA ASN A 309 17.43 -5.31 30.18
C ASN A 309 16.84 -3.91 30.01
N VAL A 310 16.34 -3.35 31.12
CA VAL A 310 15.71 -2.00 31.09
C VAL A 310 16.80 -0.93 30.87
N PRO A 311 16.72 -0.12 29.79
CA PRO A 311 17.63 1.01 29.60
C PRO A 311 17.57 1.97 30.79
N MET A 312 18.71 2.51 31.21
CA MET A 312 18.80 3.43 32.38
C MET A 312 17.92 4.67 32.24
N SER A 313 17.66 5.14 31.01
CA SER A 313 16.74 6.25 30.73
C SER A 313 15.29 5.92 31.10
N ILE A 314 14.85 4.70 30.86
CA ILE A 314 13.54 4.20 31.24
C ILE A 314 13.51 3.90 32.74
N ALA A 315 14.53 3.23 33.24
CA ALA A 315 14.61 2.89 34.66
C ALA A 315 14.51 4.13 35.56
N ARG A 316 15.25 5.21 35.23
CA ARG A 316 15.20 6.48 35.99
C ARG A 316 13.85 7.21 35.88
N LYS A 317 13.17 7.09 34.76
CA LYS A 317 11.95 7.83 34.50
C LYS A 317 10.69 7.13 35.03
N GLU A 318 10.68 5.79 34.98
CA GLU A 318 9.47 4.99 35.18
C GLU A 318 9.56 4.02 36.38
N LEU A 319 10.76 3.52 36.68
CA LEU A 319 10.96 2.53 37.74
C LEU A 319 11.55 3.14 39.05
N PHE A 320 12.34 4.20 38.92
CA PHE A 320 12.99 4.88 40.04
C PHE A 320 12.71 6.38 39.91
N PRO A 321 11.46 6.80 40.19
CA PRO A 321 11.10 8.23 40.20
C PRO A 321 11.78 9.00 41.33
#